data_a04f01ab47975ff147a7f8f0647dc73d
#
_entry.id   a04f01ab47975ff147a7f8f0647dc73d
#
_cell.length_a   1.000
_cell.length_b   1.000
_cell.length_c   1.000
_cell.angle_alpha   90.00
_cell.angle_beta   90.00
_cell.angle_gamma   90.00
#
_symmetry.space_group_name_H-M   'P 1'
#
loop_
_entity.id
_entity.type
_entity.pdbx_description
1 polymer ?
#
loop_
_entity_poly.entity_id
_entity_poly.type
_entity_poly.pdbx_seq_one_letter_code
_entity_poly.pdbx_strand_id
1 'polypeptide(L)'
;MAYKPSSVFLNGSYWGIHNIREKFDKNYFSENFNADPDNIDHLEYSRTETGTELLIVEGTMSHYNEMIDYLMSNNLNDPAIYAQVVEWMDIDSFIDHLVMTMYCANTSWGHNREWWRPRTENGKWRWLIVDLD
;
A
#
# COMPACT_ATOMS: atom_id res chain seq x y z
N MET A 1 -7.03 0.30 -9.68
CA MET A 1 -5.91 0.39 -10.67
C MET A 1 -6.50 0.29 -12.07
N ALA A 2 -6.32 1.33 -12.88
CA ALA A 2 -6.72 1.31 -14.27
C ALA A 2 -5.74 0.46 -15.11
N TYR A 3 -6.24 -0.19 -16.16
CA TYR A 3 -5.41 -0.89 -17.11
C TYR A 3 -5.95 -0.71 -18.53
N LYS A 4 -5.08 -0.78 -19.52
CA LYS A 4 -5.44 -0.71 -20.93
C LYS A 4 -4.70 -1.80 -21.71
N PRO A 5 -5.40 -2.78 -22.28
CA PRO A 5 -4.75 -3.77 -23.17
C PRO A 5 -4.24 -3.06 -24.43
N SER A 6 -3.04 -3.40 -24.83
CA SER A 6 -2.34 -2.79 -25.97
C SER A 6 -1.60 -3.84 -26.76
N SER A 7 -1.68 -3.77 -28.11
CA SER A 7 -0.87 -4.61 -28.99
C SER A 7 0.57 -4.07 -29.02
N VAL A 8 1.51 -4.93 -28.71
CA VAL A 8 2.93 -4.58 -28.70
C VAL A 8 3.63 -5.15 -29.91
N PHE A 9 4.46 -4.32 -30.57
CA PHE A 9 5.35 -4.70 -31.65
C PHE A 9 6.79 -4.39 -31.24
N LEU A 10 7.68 -5.37 -31.39
CA LEU A 10 9.10 -5.22 -31.14
C LEU A 10 9.86 -5.35 -32.47
N ASN A 11 10.61 -4.31 -32.84
CA ASN A 11 11.33 -4.27 -34.13
C ASN A 11 10.44 -4.62 -35.35
N GLY A 12 9.17 -4.16 -35.32
CA GLY A 12 8.20 -4.43 -36.39
C GLY A 12 7.49 -5.78 -36.33
N SER A 13 7.89 -6.70 -35.45
CA SER A 13 7.22 -8.00 -35.27
C SER A 13 6.22 -7.92 -34.11
N TYR A 14 5.04 -8.53 -34.32
CA TYR A 14 4.01 -8.62 -33.26
C TYR A 14 4.53 -9.42 -32.08
N TRP A 15 4.50 -8.81 -30.90
CA TRP A 15 5.03 -9.42 -29.66
C TRP A 15 3.94 -9.90 -28.70
N GLY A 16 2.69 -9.50 -28.92
CA GLY A 16 1.57 -9.93 -28.10
C GLY A 16 0.70 -8.76 -27.60
N ILE A 17 -0.25 -9.10 -26.74
CA ILE A 17 -1.09 -8.12 -26.04
C ILE A 17 -0.52 -7.95 -24.63
N HIS A 18 -0.19 -6.71 -24.28
CA HIS A 18 0.29 -6.33 -22.96
C HIS A 18 -0.69 -5.34 -22.33
N ASN A 19 -0.77 -5.34 -21.02
CA ASN A 19 -1.58 -4.39 -20.27
C ASN A 19 -0.72 -3.22 -19.80
N ILE A 20 -1.06 -2.02 -20.26
CA ILE A 20 -0.57 -0.79 -19.64
C ILE A 20 -1.34 -0.66 -18.33
N ARG A 21 -0.63 -0.64 -17.19
CA ARG A 21 -1.21 -0.55 -15.85
C ARG A 21 -0.67 0.69 -15.15
N GLU A 22 -1.47 1.28 -14.29
CA GLU A 22 -0.96 2.25 -13.33
C GLU A 22 0.01 1.57 -12.38
N LYS A 23 1.06 2.28 -12.02
CA LYS A 23 1.98 1.88 -10.96
C LYS A 23 1.58 2.62 -9.69
N PHE A 24 1.58 1.94 -8.56
CA PHE A 24 1.47 2.60 -7.26
C PHE A 24 2.79 3.31 -6.95
N ASP A 25 2.84 4.59 -7.24
CA ASP A 25 3.95 5.48 -6.95
C ASP A 25 3.43 6.85 -6.50
N LYS A 26 4.32 7.76 -6.20
CA LYS A 26 3.96 9.10 -5.75
C LYS A 26 3.05 9.87 -6.70
N ASN A 27 3.14 9.61 -8.02
CA ASN A 27 2.26 10.25 -9.00
C ASN A 27 0.85 9.69 -8.92
N TYR A 28 0.72 8.36 -8.74
CA TYR A 28 -0.57 7.71 -8.51
C TYR A 28 -1.28 8.31 -7.28
N PHE A 29 -0.57 8.53 -6.18
CA PHE A 29 -1.17 9.11 -4.97
C PHE A 29 -1.55 10.58 -5.17
N SER A 30 -0.75 11.32 -5.94
CA SER A 30 -1.06 12.70 -6.30
C SER A 30 -2.32 12.79 -7.16
N GLU A 31 -2.43 11.97 -8.20
CA GLU A 31 -3.53 12.02 -9.16
C GLU A 31 -4.85 11.50 -8.59
N ASN A 32 -4.80 10.43 -7.78
CA ASN A 32 -6.00 9.76 -7.28
C ASN A 32 -6.45 10.23 -5.90
N PHE A 33 -5.56 10.81 -5.09
CA PHE A 33 -5.84 11.23 -3.70
C PHE A 33 -5.49 12.69 -3.42
N ASN A 34 -5.04 13.43 -4.43
CA ASN A 34 -4.60 14.82 -4.29
C ASN A 34 -3.51 14.98 -3.21
N ALA A 35 -2.66 13.97 -3.06
CA ALA A 35 -1.53 14.00 -2.15
C ALA A 35 -0.36 14.77 -2.77
N ASP A 36 0.41 15.48 -1.95
CA ASP A 36 1.66 16.08 -2.38
C ASP A 36 2.69 14.95 -2.62
N PRO A 37 3.17 14.72 -3.86
CA PRO A 37 4.03 13.61 -4.21
C PRO A 37 5.40 13.63 -3.50
N ASP A 38 5.83 14.78 -3.02
CA ASP A 38 7.10 14.93 -2.29
C ASP A 38 6.90 14.84 -0.77
N ASN A 39 5.64 14.67 -0.32
CA ASN A 39 5.27 14.63 1.10
C ASN A 39 4.42 13.41 1.47
N ILE A 40 4.89 12.24 1.08
CA ILE A 40 4.26 10.94 1.41
C ILE A 40 5.26 10.00 2.09
N ASP A 41 4.72 9.04 2.83
CA ASP A 41 5.41 7.80 3.20
C ASP A 41 4.75 6.66 2.43
N HIS A 42 5.54 5.82 1.76
CA HIS A 42 5.08 4.64 1.04
C HIS A 42 5.99 3.47 1.39
N LEU A 43 5.40 2.41 1.88
CA LEU A 43 6.09 1.21 2.34
C LEU A 43 5.57 -0.01 1.58
N GLU A 44 6.48 -0.93 1.31
CA GLU A 44 6.20 -2.18 0.62
C GLU A 44 6.80 -3.36 1.42
N TYR A 45 6.02 -4.40 1.63
CA TYR A 45 6.51 -5.67 2.15
C TYR A 45 6.70 -6.63 0.98
N SER A 46 7.94 -6.80 0.56
CA SER A 46 8.28 -7.46 -0.69
C SER A 46 9.24 -8.63 -0.49
N ARG A 47 9.22 -9.55 -1.44
CA ARG A 47 10.19 -10.64 -1.48
C ARG A 47 11.51 -10.12 -2.06
N THR A 48 12.59 -10.35 -1.34
CA THR A 48 13.97 -10.05 -1.74
C THR A 48 14.77 -11.34 -1.89
N GLU A 49 16.02 -11.24 -2.31
CA GLU A 49 16.96 -12.38 -2.37
C GLU A 49 17.24 -13.00 -1.00
N THR A 50 17.13 -12.20 0.06
CA THR A 50 17.39 -12.59 1.44
C THR A 50 16.15 -13.03 2.22
N GLY A 51 14.97 -12.89 1.64
CA GLY A 51 13.71 -13.23 2.28
C GLY A 51 12.62 -12.19 2.00
N THR A 52 11.72 -12.01 2.94
CA THR A 52 10.68 -10.98 2.87
C THR A 52 11.09 -9.80 3.75
N GLU A 53 11.14 -8.60 3.19
CA GLU A 53 11.62 -7.40 3.86
C GLU A 53 10.62 -6.25 3.71
N LEU A 54 10.61 -5.38 4.73
CA LEU A 54 9.90 -4.11 4.67
C LEU A 54 10.80 -3.06 4.01
N LEU A 55 10.37 -2.57 2.86
CA LEU A 55 11.08 -1.60 2.05
C LEU A 55 10.43 -0.21 2.19
N ILE A 56 11.27 0.81 2.20
CA ILE A 56 10.82 2.20 2.06
C ILE A 56 10.85 2.54 0.57
N VAL A 57 9.67 2.71 -0.03
CA VAL A 57 9.55 3.12 -1.43
C VAL A 57 9.68 4.63 -1.55
N GLU A 58 8.99 5.37 -0.65
CA GLU A 58 9.08 6.83 -0.53
C GLU A 58 9.03 7.24 0.94
N GLY A 59 9.66 8.34 1.28
CA GLY A 59 9.60 8.95 2.60
C GLY A 59 10.35 8.19 3.70
N THR A 60 9.68 7.90 4.81
CA THR A 60 10.26 7.25 6.00
C THR A 60 9.29 6.26 6.63
N MET A 61 9.80 5.37 7.47
CA MET A 61 8.96 4.46 8.27
C MET A 61 8.80 4.92 9.74
N SER A 62 9.24 6.12 10.08
CA SER A 62 9.26 6.58 11.49
C SER A 62 7.86 6.57 12.12
N HIS A 63 6.88 7.17 11.45
CA HIS A 63 5.50 7.20 11.94
C HIS A 63 4.83 5.81 11.90
N TYR A 64 5.21 4.94 10.96
CA TYR A 64 4.72 3.57 10.94
C TYR A 64 5.22 2.80 12.16
N ASN A 65 6.50 2.92 12.49
CA ASN A 65 7.08 2.30 13.68
C ASN A 65 6.41 2.84 14.96
N GLU A 66 6.21 4.15 15.06
CA GLU A 66 5.49 4.76 16.19
C GLU A 66 4.08 4.17 16.35
N MET A 67 3.34 4.02 15.26
CA MET A 67 2.02 3.38 15.27
C MET A 67 2.09 1.92 15.72
N ILE A 68 3.04 1.15 15.20
CA ILE A 68 3.21 -0.26 15.58
C ILE A 68 3.61 -0.39 17.07
N ASP A 69 4.55 0.41 17.52
CA ASP A 69 4.98 0.41 18.93
C ASP A 69 3.81 0.78 19.86
N TYR A 70 2.99 1.74 19.46
CA TYR A 70 1.77 2.09 20.20
C TYR A 70 0.76 0.95 20.25
N LEU A 71 0.50 0.28 19.11
CA LEU A 71 -0.39 -0.88 19.02
C LEU A 71 0.08 -2.04 19.89
N MET A 72 1.38 -2.30 19.91
CA MET A 72 1.96 -3.42 20.67
C MET A 72 2.03 -3.16 22.18
N SER A 73 2.05 -1.89 22.58
CA SER A 73 2.21 -1.48 23.98
C SER A 73 0.89 -1.20 24.70
N ASN A 74 -0.25 -1.17 23.98
CA ASN A 74 -1.53 -0.75 24.52
C ASN A 74 -2.66 -1.76 24.27
N ASN A 75 -3.70 -1.69 25.08
CA ASN A 75 -4.88 -2.55 24.94
C ASN A 75 -5.93 -1.87 24.06
N LEU A 76 -6.15 -2.39 22.86
CA LEU A 76 -7.12 -1.86 21.87
C LEU A 76 -8.59 -1.97 22.33
N ASN A 77 -8.90 -2.70 23.40
CA ASN A 77 -10.24 -2.68 24.00
C ASN A 77 -10.52 -1.38 24.77
N ASP A 78 -9.50 -0.58 25.05
CA ASP A 78 -9.68 0.77 25.59
C ASP A 78 -10.13 1.71 24.47
N PRO A 79 -11.32 2.35 24.60
CA PRO A 79 -11.83 3.26 23.56
C PRO A 79 -10.92 4.45 23.27
N ALA A 80 -10.16 4.93 24.24
CA ALA A 80 -9.24 6.05 24.03
C ALA A 80 -8.01 5.62 23.22
N ILE A 81 -7.51 4.40 23.46
CA ILE A 81 -6.41 3.82 22.68
C ILE A 81 -6.88 3.54 21.25
N TYR A 82 -8.05 2.95 21.09
CA TYR A 82 -8.61 2.71 19.76
C TYR A 82 -8.85 4.00 18.96
N ALA A 83 -9.35 5.05 19.61
CA ALA A 83 -9.54 6.36 18.98
C ALA A 83 -8.23 6.92 18.43
N GLN A 84 -7.10 6.78 19.16
CA GLN A 84 -5.79 7.21 18.66
C GLN A 84 -5.35 6.42 17.43
N VAL A 85 -5.61 5.12 17.40
CA VAL A 85 -5.29 4.27 16.22
C VAL A 85 -6.08 4.72 14.99
N VAL A 86 -7.37 5.04 15.17
CA VAL A 86 -8.24 5.55 14.08
C VAL A 86 -7.77 6.89 13.52
N GLU A 87 -7.07 7.71 14.31
CA GLU A 87 -6.45 8.94 13.80
C GLU A 87 -5.22 8.67 12.91
N TRP A 88 -4.51 7.57 13.12
CA TRP A 88 -3.30 7.21 12.37
C TRP A 88 -3.55 6.22 11.22
N MET A 89 -4.65 5.48 11.28
CA MET A 89 -4.95 4.38 10.38
C MET A 89 -6.34 4.54 9.75
N ASP A 90 -6.43 4.46 8.45
CA ASP A 90 -7.69 4.34 7.72
C ASP A 90 -8.18 2.89 7.86
N ILE A 91 -9.07 2.69 8.85
CA ILE A 91 -9.57 1.37 9.22
C ILE A 91 -10.37 0.74 8.08
N ASP A 92 -11.15 1.53 7.33
CA ASP A 92 -11.92 1.02 6.21
C ASP A 92 -11.00 0.50 5.11
N SER A 93 -9.96 1.25 4.75
CA SER A 93 -8.94 0.82 3.80
C SER A 93 -8.25 -0.48 4.23
N PHE A 94 -7.96 -0.64 5.53
CA PHE A 94 -7.37 -1.87 6.06
C PHE A 94 -8.33 -3.06 5.99
N ILE A 95 -9.60 -2.86 6.34
CA ILE A 95 -10.63 -3.89 6.26
C ILE A 95 -10.84 -4.31 4.80
N ASP A 96 -10.94 -3.36 3.88
CA ASP A 96 -11.08 -3.64 2.45
C ASP A 96 -9.91 -4.48 1.91
N HIS A 97 -8.69 -4.13 2.30
CA HIS A 97 -7.50 -4.91 1.95
C HIS A 97 -7.60 -6.35 2.47
N LEU A 98 -7.96 -6.55 3.74
CA LEU A 98 -8.11 -7.88 4.32
C LEU A 98 -9.22 -8.69 3.66
N VAL A 99 -10.40 -8.08 3.46
CA VAL A 99 -11.55 -8.74 2.83
C VAL A 99 -11.21 -9.18 1.41
N MET A 100 -10.60 -8.32 0.62
CA MET A 100 -10.22 -8.65 -0.75
C MET A 100 -9.14 -9.73 -0.81
N THR A 101 -8.12 -9.65 0.04
CA THR A 101 -7.08 -10.67 0.15
C THR A 101 -7.67 -12.04 0.50
N MET A 102 -8.59 -12.10 1.46
CA MET A 102 -9.26 -13.33 1.86
C MET A 102 -10.23 -13.84 0.79
N TYR A 103 -11.02 -12.95 0.17
CA TYR A 103 -11.98 -13.31 -0.88
C TYR A 103 -11.29 -13.92 -2.10
N CYS A 104 -10.16 -13.36 -2.51
CA CYS A 104 -9.36 -13.87 -3.64
C CYS A 104 -8.52 -15.10 -3.25
N ALA A 105 -8.58 -15.57 -2.00
CA ALA A 105 -7.72 -16.64 -1.49
C ALA A 105 -6.23 -16.42 -1.78
N ASN A 106 -5.78 -15.16 -1.71
CA ASN A 106 -4.40 -14.78 -1.98
C ASN A 106 -3.46 -15.49 -1.00
N THR A 107 -2.56 -16.31 -1.53
CA THR A 107 -1.59 -17.08 -0.73
C THR A 107 -0.26 -16.36 -0.54
N SER A 108 -0.05 -15.24 -1.24
CA SER A 108 1.18 -14.45 -1.22
C SER A 108 1.11 -13.20 -0.34
N TRP A 109 0.06 -13.01 0.44
CA TRP A 109 -0.13 -11.83 1.29
C TRP A 109 0.90 -11.69 2.43
N GLY A 110 1.74 -12.67 2.64
CA GLY A 110 2.91 -12.57 3.52
C GLY A 110 4.02 -11.65 2.98
N HIS A 111 4.00 -11.40 1.70
CA HIS A 111 4.80 -10.45 0.94
C HIS A 111 3.89 -9.75 -0.06
N ASN A 112 4.02 -8.93 -0.88
CA ASN A 112 3.06 -8.25 -1.77
C ASN A 112 2.02 -7.44 -0.98
N ARG A 113 2.49 -6.64 -0.06
CA ARG A 113 1.66 -5.69 0.68
C ARG A 113 2.26 -4.32 0.56
N GLU A 114 1.43 -3.35 0.22
CA GLU A 114 1.82 -1.97 0.12
C GLU A 114 0.86 -1.09 0.93
N TRP A 115 1.39 -0.07 1.57
CA TRP A 115 0.61 0.93 2.28
C TRP A 115 1.32 2.27 2.26
N TRP A 116 0.54 3.32 2.31
CA TRP A 116 1.04 4.67 2.20
C TRP A 116 0.26 5.65 3.07
N ARG A 117 0.82 6.83 3.28
CA ARG A 117 0.15 7.97 3.92
C ARG A 117 0.69 9.29 3.38
N PRO A 118 -0.14 10.38 3.33
CA PRO A 118 0.40 11.72 3.22
C PRO A 118 1.05 12.13 4.54
N ARG A 119 2.20 12.78 4.51
CA ARG A 119 2.90 13.30 5.71
C ARG A 119 2.30 14.63 6.16
N THR A 120 1.00 14.62 6.42
CA THR A 120 0.24 15.75 6.97
C THR A 120 -0.22 15.40 8.37
N GLU A 121 -0.65 16.41 9.15
CA GLU A 121 -1.15 16.24 10.53
C GLU A 121 -2.26 15.17 10.61
N ASN A 122 -3.18 15.16 9.64
CA ASN A 122 -4.30 14.20 9.58
C ASN A 122 -4.07 13.06 8.58
N GLY A 123 -2.83 12.84 8.17
CA GLY A 123 -2.48 11.80 7.20
C GLY A 123 -2.54 10.41 7.81
N LYS A 124 -3.47 9.57 7.31
CA LYS A 124 -3.67 8.20 7.78
C LYS A 124 -2.98 7.19 6.87
N TRP A 125 -2.50 6.10 7.46
CA TRP A 125 -2.02 4.93 6.73
C TRP A 125 -3.18 4.25 6.01
N ARG A 126 -2.99 3.98 4.71
CA ARG A 126 -3.95 3.33 3.81
C ARG A 126 -3.30 2.14 3.14
N TRP A 127 -4.00 1.03 3.10
CA TRP A 127 -3.55 -0.21 2.46
C TRP A 127 -3.98 -0.25 0.99
N LEU A 128 -3.07 -0.69 0.14
CA LEU A 128 -3.33 -0.90 -1.27
C LEU A 128 -3.73 -2.35 -1.50
N ILE A 129 -4.55 -2.57 -2.52
CA ILE A 129 -4.91 -3.91 -2.98
C ILE A 129 -4.00 -4.22 -4.15
N VAL A 130 -3.03 -5.09 -3.93
CA VAL A 130 -2.00 -5.47 -4.90
C VAL A 130 -1.98 -6.99 -5.06
N ASP A 131 -1.63 -7.45 -6.26
CA ASP A 131 -1.25 -8.84 -6.57
C ASP A 131 -2.19 -9.89 -5.94
N LEU A 132 -3.43 -9.92 -6.40
CA LEU A 132 -4.48 -10.80 -5.86
C LEU A 132 -4.51 -12.21 -6.49
N ASP A 133 -3.60 -12.52 -7.43
CA ASP A 133 -3.47 -13.81 -8.13
C ASP A 133 -2.49 -14.80 -7.48
#